data_8155a0690ea97ef2fb251b3a313bffbb
#
_entry.id   8155a0690ea97ef2fb251b3a313bffbb
#
_cell.length_a   1.000
_cell.length_b   1.000
_cell.length_c   1.000
_cell.angle_alpha   90.00
_cell.angle_beta   90.00
_cell.angle_gamma   90.00
#
_symmetry.space_group_name_H-M   'P 1'
#
loop_
_entity.id
_entity.type
_entity.pdbx_description
1 polymer ?
#
loop_
_entity_poly.entity_id
_entity_poly.type
_entity_poly.pdbx_seq_one_letter_code
_entity_poly.pdbx_strand_id
1 'polypeptide(L)'
;MQYYIYSLVCFLLPGTVWLIWNKGMIADKAYKVRHIIWIYIYLFYGYLAVQEAAGIGTIWDLIAYGKLDNSINLIPFSSEGAMTYILNIIMFMPLGFLLPLIWKNFRNAKKVVLMGFLMSLAIEICQLFNLRATDIDDLMMNTLGAL
;
A
#
# COMPACT_ATOMS: atom_id res chain seq x y z
N MET A 1 0.60 -6.17 -20.40
CA MET A 1 -0.69 -6.77 -19.96
C MET A 1 -0.48 -8.03 -19.09
N GLN A 2 0.40 -8.95 -19.49
CA GLN A 2 0.64 -10.21 -18.75
C GLN A 2 1.18 -10.00 -17.32
N TYR A 3 2.08 -9.03 -17.11
CA TYR A 3 2.65 -8.69 -15.79
C TYR A 3 1.61 -8.17 -14.79
N TYR A 4 0.63 -7.38 -15.25
CA TYR A 4 -0.45 -6.87 -14.40
C TYR A 4 -1.35 -7.99 -13.86
N ILE A 5 -1.57 -9.05 -14.66
CA ILE A 5 -2.37 -10.20 -14.22
C ILE A 5 -1.61 -10.98 -13.14
N TYR A 6 -0.31 -11.21 -13.31
CA TYR A 6 0.49 -11.90 -12.30
C TYR A 6 0.57 -11.14 -10.99
N SER A 7 0.80 -9.82 -11.05
CA SER A 7 0.85 -8.98 -9.85
C SER A 7 -0.51 -8.93 -9.14
N LEU A 8 -1.61 -8.86 -9.87
CA LEU A 8 -2.96 -8.91 -9.31
C LEU A 8 -3.22 -10.25 -8.60
N VAL A 9 -2.85 -11.38 -9.22
CA VAL A 9 -2.99 -12.71 -8.63
C VAL A 9 -2.14 -12.82 -7.36
N CYS A 10 -0.88 -12.38 -7.39
CA CYS A 10 0.01 -12.38 -6.21
C CYS A 10 -0.54 -11.54 -5.06
N PHE A 11 -1.30 -10.48 -5.34
CA PHE A 11 -1.91 -9.65 -4.31
C PHE A 11 -3.19 -10.25 -3.75
N LEU A 12 -4.01 -10.88 -4.58
CA LEU A 12 -5.28 -11.50 -4.17
C LEU A 12 -5.09 -12.85 -3.48
N LEU A 13 -4.06 -13.63 -3.84
CA LEU A 13 -3.79 -14.95 -3.26
C LEU A 13 -3.64 -14.94 -1.74
N PRO A 14 -2.82 -14.09 -1.10
CA PRO A 14 -2.69 -14.07 0.36
C PRO A 14 -4.00 -13.79 1.08
N GLY A 15 -4.83 -12.89 0.52
CA GLY A 15 -6.15 -12.57 1.05
C GLY A 15 -7.11 -13.76 0.98
N THR A 16 -7.12 -14.48 -0.15
CA THR A 16 -7.97 -15.68 -0.31
C THR A 16 -7.52 -16.80 0.60
N VAL A 17 -6.22 -17.06 0.73
CA VAL A 17 -5.64 -18.04 1.66
C VAL A 17 -6.02 -17.70 3.09
N TRP A 18 -5.86 -16.43 3.50
CA TRP A 18 -6.24 -15.97 4.83
C TRP A 18 -7.75 -16.17 5.11
N LEU A 19 -8.63 -15.87 4.15
CA LEU A 19 -10.07 -16.08 4.25
C LEU A 19 -10.43 -17.55 4.39
N ILE A 20 -9.75 -18.43 3.65
CA ILE A 20 -9.96 -19.89 3.73
C ILE A 20 -9.52 -20.40 5.10
N TRP A 21 -8.36 -19.95 5.60
CA TRP A 21 -7.82 -20.34 6.90
C TRP A 21 -8.74 -19.93 8.06
N ASN A 22 -9.33 -18.74 7.97
CA ASN A 22 -10.18 -18.19 9.02
C ASN A 22 -11.68 -18.52 8.87
N LYS A 23 -12.04 -19.48 8.01
CA LYS A 23 -13.44 -19.89 7.77
C LYS A 23 -14.23 -20.22 9.03
N GLY A 24 -13.59 -20.79 10.05
CA GLY A 24 -14.23 -21.20 11.32
C GLY A 24 -14.51 -20.08 12.29
N MET A 25 -13.84 -18.94 12.20
CA MET A 25 -13.94 -17.84 13.16
C MET A 25 -15.14 -16.90 12.94
N ILE A 26 -15.85 -17.03 11.81
CA ILE A 26 -16.94 -16.14 11.43
C ILE A 26 -18.25 -16.92 11.50
N ALA A 27 -18.93 -16.84 12.64
CA ALA A 27 -20.16 -17.59 12.90
C ALA A 27 -21.39 -17.06 12.13
N ASP A 28 -21.49 -15.73 11.93
CA ASP A 28 -22.63 -15.11 11.24
C ASP A 28 -22.38 -15.01 9.74
N LYS A 29 -23.29 -15.59 8.93
CA LYS A 29 -23.19 -15.62 7.45
C LYS A 29 -23.26 -14.22 6.82
N ALA A 30 -24.09 -13.32 7.31
CA ALA A 30 -24.23 -11.97 6.78
C ALA A 30 -23.00 -11.10 7.11
N TYR A 31 -22.48 -11.20 8.33
CA TYR A 31 -21.24 -10.56 8.75
C TYR A 31 -20.06 -11.05 7.90
N LYS A 32 -20.00 -12.35 7.64
CA LYS A 32 -18.97 -12.99 6.84
C LYS A 32 -18.90 -12.42 5.42
N VAL A 33 -20.03 -12.35 4.72
CA VAL A 33 -20.09 -11.82 3.34
C VAL A 33 -19.64 -10.36 3.31
N ARG A 34 -20.16 -9.52 4.19
CA ARG A 34 -19.78 -8.11 4.28
C ARG A 34 -18.29 -7.92 4.57
N HIS A 35 -17.75 -8.70 5.50
CA HIS A 35 -16.34 -8.63 5.86
C HIS A 35 -15.42 -9.06 4.71
N ILE A 36 -15.81 -10.10 3.96
CA ILE A 36 -15.09 -10.55 2.77
C ILE A 36 -15.06 -9.46 1.71
N ILE A 37 -16.19 -8.78 1.46
CA ILE A 37 -16.26 -7.67 0.47
C ILE A 37 -15.25 -6.58 0.85
N TRP A 38 -15.22 -6.15 2.12
CA TRP A 38 -14.29 -5.12 2.57
C TRP A 38 -12.83 -5.53 2.47
N ILE A 39 -12.51 -6.81 2.73
CA ILE A 39 -11.14 -7.34 2.54
C ILE A 39 -10.75 -7.27 1.07
N TYR A 40 -11.62 -7.65 0.12
CA TYR A 40 -11.29 -7.57 -1.30
C TYR A 40 -11.14 -6.12 -1.78
N ILE A 41 -11.96 -5.21 -1.29
CA ILE A 41 -11.80 -3.76 -1.58
C ILE A 41 -10.44 -3.28 -1.08
N TYR A 42 -10.04 -3.66 0.14
CA TYR A 42 -8.75 -3.32 0.71
C TYR A 42 -7.58 -3.90 -0.10
N LEU A 43 -7.67 -5.17 -0.49
CA LEU A 43 -6.65 -5.83 -1.31
C LEU A 43 -6.53 -5.19 -2.70
N PHE A 44 -7.66 -4.87 -3.33
CA PHE A 44 -7.68 -4.20 -4.62
C PHE A 44 -7.08 -2.80 -4.55
N TYR A 45 -7.46 -2.03 -3.52
CA TYR A 45 -6.85 -0.74 -3.25
C TYR A 45 -5.34 -0.84 -3.03
N GLY A 46 -4.91 -1.79 -2.16
CA GLY A 46 -3.50 -2.01 -1.90
C GLY A 46 -2.71 -2.40 -3.17
N TYR A 47 -3.31 -3.22 -4.03
CA TYR A 47 -2.73 -3.53 -5.34
C TYR A 47 -2.52 -2.28 -6.17
N LEU A 48 -3.54 -1.40 -6.29
CA LEU A 48 -3.42 -0.16 -7.06
C LEU A 48 -2.36 0.77 -6.46
N ALA A 49 -2.38 0.97 -5.14
CA ALA A 49 -1.43 1.83 -4.46
C ALA A 49 0.03 1.36 -4.65
N VAL A 50 0.29 0.06 -4.52
CA VAL A 50 1.62 -0.50 -4.71
C VAL A 50 2.04 -0.46 -6.18
N GLN A 51 1.12 -0.70 -7.12
CA GLN A 51 1.41 -0.66 -8.56
C GLN A 51 1.80 0.74 -9.02
N GLU A 52 1.08 1.77 -8.57
CA GLU A 52 1.33 3.16 -8.95
C GLU A 52 2.52 3.76 -8.19
N ALA A 53 2.62 3.52 -6.89
CA ALA A 53 3.63 4.14 -6.05
C ALA A 53 4.97 3.38 -6.09
N ALA A 54 4.97 2.06 -5.91
CA ALA A 54 6.20 1.28 -5.84
C ALA A 54 6.75 0.85 -7.21
N GLY A 55 5.96 0.95 -8.27
CA GLY A 55 6.42 0.63 -9.63
C GLY A 55 6.90 -0.82 -9.80
N ILE A 56 6.19 -1.79 -9.23
CA ILE A 56 6.61 -3.22 -9.19
C ILE A 56 7.00 -3.78 -10.57
N GLY A 57 6.46 -3.19 -11.66
CA GLY A 57 6.83 -3.58 -13.02
C GLY A 57 8.29 -3.36 -13.37
N THR A 58 8.94 -2.39 -12.72
CA THR A 58 10.33 -2.00 -12.99
C THR A 58 11.36 -2.84 -12.23
N ILE A 59 10.96 -3.67 -11.23
CA ILE A 59 11.86 -4.63 -10.57
C ILE A 59 12.50 -5.57 -11.59
N TRP A 60 11.76 -5.98 -12.61
CA TRP A 60 12.28 -6.80 -13.69
C TRP A 60 13.29 -6.06 -14.57
N ASP A 61 13.09 -4.75 -14.75
CA ASP A 61 14.02 -3.90 -15.48
C ASP A 61 15.33 -3.72 -14.69
N LEU A 62 15.24 -3.62 -13.36
CA LEU A 62 16.42 -3.60 -12.49
C LEU A 62 17.24 -4.89 -12.59
N ILE A 63 16.57 -6.04 -12.54
CA ILE A 63 17.22 -7.36 -12.68
C ILE A 63 17.86 -7.47 -14.07
N ALA A 64 17.21 -6.96 -15.12
CA ALA A 64 17.67 -7.04 -16.49
C ALA A 64 18.83 -6.06 -16.79
N TYR A 65 18.81 -4.84 -16.24
CA TYR A 65 19.72 -3.77 -16.62
C TYR A 65 20.74 -3.38 -15.54
N GLY A 66 20.56 -3.79 -14.30
CA GLY A 66 21.53 -3.66 -13.19
C GLY A 66 21.91 -2.22 -12.81
N LYS A 67 21.11 -1.22 -13.18
CA LYS A 67 21.37 0.19 -12.85
C LYS A 67 20.57 0.59 -11.63
N LEU A 68 21.28 0.98 -10.57
CA LEU A 68 20.75 1.68 -9.41
C LEU A 68 21.15 3.15 -9.57
N ASP A 69 20.25 3.97 -10.08
CA ASP A 69 20.45 5.42 -10.14
C ASP A 69 19.35 6.06 -9.28
N ASN A 70 19.65 6.18 -7.98
CA ASN A 70 18.67 6.57 -6.98
C ASN A 70 19.06 7.89 -6.36
N SER A 71 18.24 8.89 -6.56
CA SER A 71 18.26 10.09 -5.74
C SER A 71 17.44 9.87 -4.46
N ILE A 72 18.05 10.06 -3.31
CA ILE A 72 17.36 10.05 -2.01
C ILE A 72 17.30 11.49 -1.52
N ASN A 73 16.09 12.03 -1.37
CA ASN A 73 15.87 13.33 -0.79
C ASN A 73 15.35 13.20 0.65
N LEU A 74 16.15 13.63 1.60
CA LEU A 74 15.79 13.63 3.02
C LEU A 74 15.51 15.05 3.56
N ILE A 75 15.44 16.05 2.69
CA ILE A 75 15.16 17.43 3.09
C ILE A 75 13.66 17.68 2.92
N PRO A 76 12.88 17.80 4.01
CA PRO A 76 11.45 18.00 3.91
C PRO A 76 11.10 19.27 3.12
N PHE A 77 10.04 19.18 2.31
CA PHE A 77 9.47 20.28 1.52
C PHE A 77 10.42 20.93 0.50
N SER A 78 11.42 20.15 0.02
CA SER A 78 12.47 20.71 -0.86
C SER A 78 12.28 20.40 -2.34
N SER A 79 11.60 19.31 -2.70
CA SER A 79 11.57 18.81 -4.08
C SER A 79 10.18 18.75 -4.68
N GLU A 80 9.15 18.55 -3.89
CA GLU A 80 7.80 18.25 -4.37
C GLU A 80 6.89 19.47 -4.34
N GLY A 81 5.93 19.51 -5.27
CA GLY A 81 4.90 20.54 -5.31
C GLY A 81 3.70 20.21 -4.42
N ALA A 82 2.93 21.21 -4.03
CA ALA A 82 1.73 21.04 -3.19
C ALA A 82 0.74 20.00 -3.74
N MET A 83 0.68 19.83 -5.06
CA MET A 83 -0.19 18.84 -5.69
C MET A 83 0.24 17.41 -5.37
N THR A 84 1.53 17.11 -5.38
CA THR A 84 2.07 15.78 -5.03
C THR A 84 1.76 15.45 -3.58
N TYR A 85 1.92 16.41 -2.67
CA TYR A 85 1.55 16.22 -1.26
C TYR A 85 0.08 15.86 -1.08
N ILE A 86 -0.82 16.57 -1.77
CA ILE A 86 -2.26 16.29 -1.73
C ILE A 86 -2.55 14.89 -2.28
N LEU A 87 -1.95 14.51 -3.39
CA LEU A 87 -2.17 13.20 -4.02
C LEU A 87 -1.69 12.06 -3.11
N ASN A 88 -0.56 12.20 -2.44
CA ASN A 88 -0.04 11.22 -1.49
C ASN A 88 -0.97 11.07 -0.28
N ILE A 89 -1.48 12.17 0.27
CA ILE A 89 -2.50 12.13 1.33
C ILE A 89 -3.73 11.38 0.84
N ILE A 90 -4.30 11.76 -0.31
CA ILE A 90 -5.51 11.12 -0.87
C ILE A 90 -5.28 9.64 -1.13
N MET A 91 -4.10 9.27 -1.63
CA MET A 91 -3.76 7.87 -1.89
C MET A 91 -3.81 7.00 -0.63
N PHE A 92 -3.44 7.53 0.54
CA PHE A 92 -3.44 6.78 1.80
C PHE A 92 -4.72 6.91 2.65
N MET A 93 -5.62 7.86 2.34
CA MET A 93 -6.92 7.97 3.02
C MET A 93 -7.73 6.66 3.03
N PRO A 94 -7.84 5.88 1.92
CA PRO A 94 -8.54 4.61 1.95
C PRO A 94 -7.92 3.60 2.91
N LEU A 95 -6.60 3.60 3.11
CA LEU A 95 -5.94 2.75 4.11
C LEU A 95 -6.42 3.10 5.51
N GLY A 96 -6.40 4.38 5.87
CA GLY A 96 -6.84 4.87 7.17
C GLY A 96 -8.29 4.55 7.47
N PHE A 97 -9.15 4.61 6.45
CA PHE A 97 -10.57 4.28 6.56
C PHE A 97 -10.84 2.77 6.63
N LEU A 98 -10.21 1.98 5.76
CA LEU A 98 -10.52 0.55 5.61
C LEU A 98 -9.97 -0.30 6.77
N LEU A 99 -8.80 0.02 7.30
CA LEU A 99 -8.18 -0.75 8.39
C LEU A 99 -9.11 -0.90 9.62
N PRO A 100 -9.63 0.19 10.24
CA PRO A 100 -10.50 0.08 11.40
C PRO A 100 -11.88 -0.49 11.05
N LEU A 101 -12.31 -0.39 9.80
CA LEU A 101 -13.56 -0.98 9.33
C LEU A 101 -13.47 -2.51 9.25
N ILE A 102 -12.35 -3.03 8.77
CA ILE A 102 -12.13 -4.45 8.56
C ILE A 102 -11.70 -5.15 9.86
N TRP A 103 -10.74 -4.55 10.58
CA TRP A 103 -10.16 -5.15 11.78
C TRP A 103 -10.36 -4.30 13.02
N LYS A 104 -11.03 -4.84 14.03
CA LYS A 104 -11.27 -4.17 15.32
C LYS A 104 -9.98 -3.71 16.01
N ASN A 105 -8.87 -4.42 15.79
CA ASN A 105 -7.57 -4.11 16.39
C ASN A 105 -6.98 -2.78 15.88
N PHE A 106 -7.40 -2.32 14.70
CA PHE A 106 -7.01 -1.04 14.10
C PHE A 106 -7.95 0.13 14.45
N ARG A 107 -8.89 -0.03 15.38
CA ARG A 107 -9.73 1.07 15.90
C ARG A 107 -8.97 2.04 16.82
N ASN A 108 -7.66 1.95 16.85
CA ASN A 108 -6.73 2.84 17.53
C ASN A 108 -5.92 3.61 16.49
N ALA A 109 -6.03 4.94 16.50
CA ALA A 109 -5.35 5.81 15.53
C ALA A 109 -3.83 5.56 15.47
N LYS A 110 -3.17 5.32 16.62
CA LYS A 110 -1.73 5.03 16.65
C LYS A 110 -1.36 3.80 15.82
N LYS A 111 -2.20 2.76 15.82
CA LYS A 111 -1.96 1.54 15.04
C LYS A 111 -2.20 1.78 13.55
N VAL A 112 -3.17 2.61 13.20
CA VAL A 112 -3.45 2.98 11.81
C VAL A 112 -2.30 3.80 11.24
N VAL A 113 -1.87 4.82 11.97
CA VAL A 113 -0.72 5.68 11.59
C VAL A 113 0.56 4.83 11.47
N LEU A 114 0.81 3.93 12.42
CA LEU A 114 1.97 3.03 12.34
C LEU A 114 1.88 2.14 11.09
N MET A 115 0.71 1.61 10.75
CA MET A 115 0.54 0.81 9.54
C MET A 115 0.74 1.66 8.28
N GLY A 116 0.20 2.89 8.25
CA GLY A 116 0.42 3.85 7.16
C GLY A 116 1.91 4.15 6.96
N PHE A 117 2.61 4.44 8.04
CA PHE A 117 4.06 4.65 8.03
C PHE A 117 4.82 3.44 7.50
N LEU A 118 4.52 2.23 7.99
CA LEU A 118 5.21 1.02 7.55
C LEU A 118 4.94 0.68 6.09
N MET A 119 3.70 0.90 5.61
CA MET A 119 3.38 0.70 4.19
C MET A 119 4.07 1.74 3.31
N SER A 120 4.07 3.01 3.71
CA SER A 120 4.78 4.05 2.97
C SER A 120 6.29 3.77 2.93
N LEU A 121 6.89 3.42 4.07
CA LEU A 121 8.30 3.04 4.13
C LEU A 121 8.63 1.86 3.21
N ALA A 122 7.75 0.85 3.15
CA ALA A 122 7.93 -0.27 2.24
C ALA A 122 7.88 0.17 0.77
N ILE A 123 7.00 1.12 0.42
CA ILE A 123 6.93 1.71 -0.93
C ILE A 123 8.24 2.44 -1.24
N GLU A 124 8.74 3.30 -0.35
CA GLU A 124 9.99 4.03 -0.53
C GLU A 124 11.18 3.07 -0.71
N ILE A 125 11.24 2.00 0.09
CA ILE A 125 12.27 0.95 -0.06
C ILE A 125 12.15 0.28 -1.45
N CYS A 126 10.93 -0.02 -1.91
CA CYS A 126 10.73 -0.59 -3.25
C CYS A 126 11.17 0.40 -4.35
N GLN A 127 10.93 1.70 -4.18
CA GLN A 127 11.34 2.74 -5.13
C GLN A 127 12.86 2.82 -5.27
N LEU A 128 13.62 2.61 -4.18
CA LEU A 128 15.09 2.52 -4.24
C LEU A 128 15.59 1.45 -5.24
N PHE A 129 14.82 0.38 -5.43
CA PHE A 129 15.15 -0.68 -6.38
C PHE A 129 14.55 -0.47 -7.78
N ASN A 130 13.76 0.59 -7.98
CA ASN A 130 12.99 0.81 -9.20
C ASN A 130 13.38 2.07 -9.97
N LEU A 131 14.58 2.61 -9.77
CA LEU A 131 15.06 3.82 -10.44
C LEU A 131 14.12 5.03 -10.24
N ARG A 132 13.42 5.10 -9.11
CA ARG A 132 12.57 6.24 -8.72
C ARG A 132 13.22 6.98 -7.56
N ALA A 133 13.05 8.28 -7.55
CA ALA A 133 13.48 9.10 -6.42
C ALA A 133 12.69 8.69 -5.16
N THR A 134 13.39 8.51 -4.06
CA THR A 134 12.81 8.29 -2.72
C THR A 134 12.79 9.62 -1.99
N ASP A 135 11.60 10.02 -1.50
CA ASP A 135 11.42 11.32 -0.85
C ASP A 135 10.81 11.18 0.55
N ILE A 136 11.41 11.89 1.50
CA ILE A 136 10.88 11.93 2.87
C ILE A 136 9.47 12.56 2.92
N ASP A 137 9.15 13.44 1.99
CA ASP A 137 7.85 14.08 1.89
C ASP A 137 6.75 13.07 1.57
N ASP A 138 7.02 12.09 0.69
CA ASP A 138 6.10 11.01 0.37
C ASP A 138 5.80 10.17 1.61
N LEU A 139 6.83 9.81 2.37
CA LEU A 139 6.66 9.08 3.64
C LEU A 139 5.79 9.86 4.64
N MET A 140 6.01 11.17 4.74
CA MET A 140 5.26 12.03 5.65
C MET A 140 3.81 12.20 5.21
N MET A 141 3.56 12.51 3.93
CA MET A 141 2.22 12.77 3.41
C MET A 141 1.37 11.50 3.35
N ASN A 142 1.94 10.38 2.97
CA ASN A 142 1.29 9.08 3.00
C ASN A 142 0.88 8.70 4.44
N THR A 143 1.78 8.89 5.40
CA THR A 143 1.48 8.63 6.82
C THR A 143 0.37 9.55 7.34
N LEU A 144 0.38 10.83 6.95
CA LEU A 144 -0.66 11.79 7.29
C LEU A 144 -2.01 11.39 6.67
N GLY A 145 -2.00 10.90 5.43
CA GLY A 145 -3.20 10.44 4.75
C GLY A 145 -3.86 9.24 5.41
N ALA A 146 -3.08 8.40 6.08
CA ALA A 146 -3.60 7.25 6.84
C ALA A 146 -4.25 7.64 8.19
N LEU A 147 -4.08 8.87 8.67
CA LEU A 147 -4.68 9.35 9.93
C LEU A 147 -6.13 9.73 9.74
#